data_eb482dc52fcfb14ffb7f8aea3d2c38d0
#
_entry.id   eb482dc52fcfb14ffb7f8aea3d2c38d0
#
_cell.length_a   1.000
_cell.length_b   1.000
_cell.length_c   1.000
_cell.angle_alpha   90.00
_cell.angle_beta   90.00
_cell.angle_gamma   90.00
#
_symmetry.space_group_name_H-M   'P 1'
#
loop_
_entity.id
_entity.type
_entity.pdbx_description
1 polymer ?
#
loop_
_entity_poly.entity_id
_entity_poly.type
_entity_poly.pdbx_seq_one_letter_code
_entity_poly.pdbx_strand_id
1 'polypeptide(L)'
;MNIKFKLIHPDAVLPEYAHPGDLGMDVYAVGVEYEEDTDTYVYHTGIAAESKVGSGILACARSSNCSQQCYLPNGVGVIDTATYRGEILFKYKNRTSIGVQIERIALKSYLNLPWYIRLFTKYQDVFDRTMNSLDPIKFAPYEVGDKIGQLIALEFPKVTCKQVDELSETERGTGGFGSSGKKRTKTNKNNK
;
A
#
# COMPACT_ATOMS: atom_id res chain seq x y z
N MET A 1 25.98 1.32 -2.92
CA MET A 1 25.22 1.57 -1.69
C MET A 1 25.25 0.33 -0.80
N ASN A 2 25.26 0.49 0.52
CA ASN A 2 25.18 -0.63 1.47
C ASN A 2 24.09 -0.31 2.52
N ILE A 3 23.10 -1.19 2.65
CA ILE A 3 22.05 -1.11 3.67
C ILE A 3 22.16 -2.37 4.51
N LYS A 4 22.20 -2.20 5.83
CA LYS A 4 22.18 -3.31 6.78
C LYS A 4 20.72 -3.56 7.18
N PHE A 5 20.31 -4.80 7.17
CA PHE A 5 19.00 -5.24 7.66
C PHE A 5 19.18 -6.04 8.96
N LYS A 6 18.29 -5.79 9.92
CA LYS A 6 18.17 -6.57 11.14
C LYS A 6 16.83 -7.28 11.11
N LEU A 7 16.86 -8.60 11.26
CA LEU A 7 15.67 -9.40 11.48
C LEU A 7 15.30 -9.31 12.96
N ILE A 8 14.06 -8.90 13.25
CA ILE A 8 13.54 -8.69 14.61
C ILE A 8 12.38 -9.63 14.94
N HIS A 9 12.03 -10.51 13.99
CA HIS A 9 11.06 -11.58 14.16
C HIS A 9 11.68 -12.92 13.70
N PRO A 10 11.40 -14.07 14.36
CA PRO A 10 12.00 -15.36 13.99
C PRO A 10 11.68 -15.81 12.55
N ASP A 11 10.50 -15.47 12.05
CA ASP A 11 10.06 -15.84 10.70
C ASP A 11 10.39 -14.76 9.64
N ALA A 12 11.07 -13.67 10.04
CA ALA A 12 11.48 -12.64 9.09
C ALA A 12 12.60 -13.13 8.18
N VAL A 13 12.53 -12.72 6.92
CA VAL A 13 13.55 -13.00 5.92
C VAL A 13 14.11 -11.70 5.34
N LEU A 14 15.35 -11.73 4.86
CA LEU A 14 15.93 -10.56 4.20
C LEU A 14 15.16 -10.21 2.93
N PRO A 15 15.01 -8.91 2.62
CA PRO A 15 14.46 -8.50 1.33
C PRO A 15 15.30 -9.04 0.18
N GLU A 16 14.66 -9.55 -0.88
CA GLU A 16 15.35 -10.17 -2.01
C GLU A 16 14.82 -9.69 -3.35
N TYR A 17 15.70 -9.64 -4.35
CA TYR A 17 15.30 -9.43 -5.73
C TYR A 17 14.76 -10.73 -6.32
N ALA A 18 13.58 -10.67 -6.96
CA ALA A 18 13.01 -11.83 -7.63
C ALA A 18 13.86 -12.26 -8.85
N HIS A 19 14.43 -11.26 -9.55
CA HIS A 19 15.29 -11.50 -10.71
C HIS A 19 16.51 -10.58 -10.70
N PRO A 20 17.64 -10.99 -11.29
CA PRO A 20 18.79 -10.11 -11.50
C PRO A 20 18.38 -8.88 -12.31
N GLY A 21 18.66 -7.69 -11.76
CA GLY A 21 18.33 -6.41 -12.39
C GLY A 21 17.01 -5.79 -11.97
N ASP A 22 16.22 -6.46 -11.13
CA ASP A 22 15.05 -5.83 -10.52
C ASP A 22 15.46 -4.61 -9.65
N LEU A 23 14.60 -3.61 -9.61
CA LEU A 23 14.81 -2.43 -8.78
C LEU A 23 14.31 -2.64 -7.35
N GLY A 24 13.20 -3.32 -7.20
CA GLY A 24 12.53 -3.55 -5.91
C GLY A 24 12.87 -4.91 -5.32
N MET A 25 13.22 -4.92 -4.03
CA MET A 25 13.37 -6.13 -3.25
C MET A 25 12.03 -6.50 -2.62
N ASP A 26 11.55 -7.71 -2.84
CA ASP A 26 10.31 -8.22 -2.24
C ASP A 26 10.46 -8.38 -0.71
N VAL A 27 9.38 -8.08 0.01
CA VAL A 27 9.24 -8.31 1.46
C VAL A 27 7.98 -9.09 1.78
N TYR A 28 8.04 -9.86 2.85
CA TYR A 28 7.01 -10.80 3.28
C TYR A 28 6.35 -10.33 4.57
N ALA A 29 5.08 -10.68 4.75
CA ALA A 29 4.37 -10.51 6.01
C ALA A 29 4.77 -11.60 7.00
N VAL A 30 5.14 -11.23 8.23
CA VAL A 30 5.29 -12.15 9.37
C VAL A 30 4.15 -12.02 10.36
N GLY A 31 3.30 -11.02 10.20
CA GLY A 31 2.11 -10.78 11.02
C GLY A 31 1.20 -9.75 10.36
N VAL A 32 -0.04 -9.76 10.78
CA VAL A 32 -1.05 -8.76 10.37
C VAL A 32 -1.97 -8.45 11.54
N GLU A 33 -2.28 -7.18 11.73
CA GLU A 33 -3.28 -6.69 12.68
C GLU A 33 -4.24 -5.72 11.98
N TYR A 34 -5.44 -5.58 12.52
CA TYR A 34 -6.42 -4.61 12.05
C TYR A 34 -6.52 -3.43 13.00
N GLU A 35 -6.29 -2.25 12.48
CA GLU A 35 -6.39 -0.97 13.17
C GLU A 35 -7.77 -0.36 12.88
N GLU A 36 -8.68 -0.46 13.83
CA GLU A 36 -10.09 -0.09 13.67
C GLU A 36 -10.27 1.41 13.39
N ASP A 37 -9.55 2.27 14.11
CA ASP A 37 -9.66 3.74 13.99
C ASP A 37 -9.39 4.24 12.58
N THR A 38 -8.52 3.57 11.85
CA THR A 38 -8.12 3.96 10.50
C THR A 38 -8.69 3.06 9.41
N ASP A 39 -9.37 1.96 9.78
CA ASP A 39 -9.84 0.90 8.87
C ASP A 39 -8.68 0.39 7.99
N THR A 40 -7.54 0.07 8.62
CA THR A 40 -6.33 -0.38 7.93
C THR A 40 -5.80 -1.70 8.49
N TYR A 41 -5.15 -2.47 7.61
CA TYR A 41 -4.39 -3.66 7.98
C TYR A 41 -2.93 -3.31 8.06
N VAL A 42 -2.33 -3.49 9.24
CA VAL A 42 -0.92 -3.25 9.51
C VAL A 42 -0.17 -4.56 9.37
N TYR A 43 0.71 -4.63 8.38
CA TYR A 43 1.54 -5.80 8.12
C TYR A 43 2.92 -5.61 8.70
N HIS A 44 3.33 -6.56 9.51
CA HIS A 44 4.66 -6.68 10.08
C HIS A 44 5.58 -7.40 9.11
N THR A 45 6.75 -6.84 8.83
CA THR A 45 7.79 -7.50 8.02
C THR A 45 8.84 -8.19 8.89
N GLY A 46 8.90 -7.85 10.18
CA GLY A 46 9.94 -8.31 11.08
C GLY A 46 11.34 -7.78 10.74
N ILE A 47 11.43 -6.65 9.99
CA ILE A 47 12.69 -6.12 9.47
C ILE A 47 12.88 -4.67 9.93
N ALA A 48 14.07 -4.36 10.43
CA ALA A 48 14.57 -3.00 10.62
C ALA A 48 15.80 -2.77 9.73
N ALA A 49 16.06 -1.51 9.35
CA ALA A 49 17.14 -1.17 8.43
C ALA A 49 18.03 -0.03 8.93
N GLU A 50 19.30 -0.06 8.51
CA GLU A 50 20.28 0.99 8.76
C GLU A 50 21.08 1.29 7.50
N SER A 51 21.26 2.57 7.20
CA SER A 51 22.15 3.02 6.12
C SER A 51 22.96 4.27 6.52
N LYS A 52 23.92 4.66 5.67
CA LYS A 52 24.61 5.95 5.81
C LYS A 52 23.67 7.12 5.50
N VAL A 53 24.02 8.30 6.00
CA VAL A 53 23.36 9.57 5.62
C VAL A 53 23.42 9.77 4.10
N GLY A 54 22.35 10.24 3.50
CA GLY A 54 22.19 10.39 2.06
C GLY A 54 21.71 9.12 1.35
N SER A 55 21.25 8.13 2.10
CA SER A 55 20.59 6.92 1.59
C SER A 55 19.30 6.68 2.34
N GLY A 56 18.33 6.02 1.69
CA GLY A 56 17.04 5.68 2.26
C GLY A 56 16.38 4.54 1.52
N ILE A 57 15.19 4.18 1.97
CA ILE A 57 14.35 3.15 1.34
C ILE A 57 12.98 3.75 1.05
N LEU A 58 12.46 3.45 -0.13
CA LEU A 58 11.03 3.61 -0.44
C LEU A 58 10.35 2.26 -0.30
N ALA A 59 9.28 2.23 0.49
CA ALA A 59 8.39 1.09 0.64
C ALA A 59 7.21 1.27 -0.31
N CYS A 60 7.12 0.42 -1.32
CA CYS A 60 6.17 0.53 -2.42
C CYS A 60 5.26 -0.70 -2.49
N ALA A 61 4.02 -0.50 -2.95
CA ALA A 61 3.16 -1.61 -3.30
C ALA A 61 3.72 -2.38 -4.51
N ARG A 62 3.46 -3.69 -4.57
CA ARG A 62 3.75 -4.52 -5.75
C ARG A 62 2.70 -4.30 -6.84
N SER A 63 3.04 -4.63 -8.09
CA SER A 63 2.09 -4.56 -9.22
C SER A 63 0.87 -5.45 -9.01
N SER A 64 1.03 -6.60 -8.34
CA SER A 64 -0.07 -7.52 -7.97
C SER A 64 -1.09 -6.90 -7.01
N ASN A 65 -0.77 -5.78 -6.34
CA ASN A 65 -1.68 -5.08 -5.43
C ASN A 65 -3.01 -4.67 -6.12
N CYS A 66 -2.98 -4.45 -7.44
CA CYS A 66 -4.20 -4.14 -8.21
C CYS A 66 -5.24 -5.26 -8.13
N SER A 67 -4.83 -6.54 -8.09
CA SER A 67 -5.72 -7.69 -7.99
C SER A 67 -6.23 -7.92 -6.57
N GLN A 68 -5.54 -7.41 -5.55
CA GLN A 68 -5.94 -7.56 -4.13
C GLN A 68 -7.02 -6.56 -3.70
N GLN A 69 -7.45 -5.66 -4.59
CA GLN A 69 -8.48 -4.65 -4.27
C GLN A 69 -8.14 -3.77 -3.06
N CYS A 70 -6.84 -3.55 -2.82
CA CYS A 70 -6.34 -2.72 -1.73
C CYS A 70 -5.38 -1.63 -2.24
N TYR A 71 -4.94 -0.76 -1.36
CA TYR A 71 -3.94 0.28 -1.64
C TYR A 71 -3.19 0.69 -0.38
N LEU A 72 -2.01 1.26 -0.56
CA LEU A 72 -1.27 1.95 0.51
C LEU A 72 -1.86 3.36 0.67
N PRO A 73 -2.45 3.72 1.81
CA PRO A 73 -3.04 5.05 2.02
C PRO A 73 -2.05 6.21 1.87
N ASN A 74 -0.79 5.98 2.22
CA ASN A 74 0.30 6.93 2.05
C ASN A 74 0.93 6.93 0.64
N GLY A 75 0.47 6.06 -0.27
CA GLY A 75 1.01 5.90 -1.61
C GLY A 75 2.40 5.24 -1.64
N VAL A 76 3.36 5.84 -0.97
CA VAL A 76 4.74 5.35 -0.81
C VAL A 76 5.21 5.62 0.61
N GLY A 77 5.80 4.62 1.25
CA GLY A 77 6.47 4.80 2.53
C GLY A 77 7.89 5.32 2.33
N VAL A 78 8.26 6.38 3.05
CA VAL A 78 9.64 6.89 3.08
C VAL A 78 10.28 6.44 4.37
N ILE A 79 11.35 5.65 4.26
CA ILE A 79 12.05 5.09 5.41
C ILE A 79 13.43 5.74 5.54
N ASP A 80 13.57 6.58 6.56
CA ASP A 80 14.80 7.32 6.88
C ASP A 80 15.85 6.42 7.56
N THR A 81 16.37 5.46 6.83
CA THR A 81 17.24 4.40 7.37
C THR A 81 18.53 4.91 8.02
N ALA A 82 18.90 6.17 7.81
CA ALA A 82 20.01 6.79 8.54
C ALA A 82 19.69 7.04 10.03
N THR A 83 18.42 7.30 10.38
CA THR A 83 17.98 7.72 11.72
C THR A 83 16.91 6.81 12.32
N TYR A 84 16.01 6.26 11.51
CA TYR A 84 14.94 5.37 11.95
C TYR A 84 15.48 3.96 12.19
N ARG A 85 15.08 3.35 13.32
CA ARG A 85 15.47 1.99 13.72
C ARG A 85 14.28 1.09 14.02
N GLY A 86 13.07 1.58 13.81
CA GLY A 86 11.86 0.78 13.98
C GLY A 86 11.66 -0.23 12.86
N GLU A 87 10.67 -1.06 13.02
CA GLU A 87 10.22 -2.02 12.04
C GLU A 87 9.69 -1.32 10.78
N ILE A 88 9.97 -1.89 9.61
CA ILE A 88 9.34 -1.48 8.36
C ILE A 88 7.95 -2.13 8.29
N LEU A 89 6.92 -1.31 8.35
CA LEU A 89 5.52 -1.73 8.30
C LEU A 89 4.89 -1.34 6.97
N PHE A 90 3.94 -2.17 6.52
CA PHE A 90 3.04 -1.82 5.42
C PHE A 90 1.62 -1.70 5.94
N LYS A 91 0.99 -0.54 5.72
CA LYS A 91 -0.42 -0.33 6.04
C LYS A 91 -1.24 -0.39 4.77
N TYR A 92 -2.19 -1.32 4.70
CA TYR A 92 -3.09 -1.46 3.55
C TYR A 92 -4.52 -1.14 3.93
N LYS A 93 -5.23 -0.51 3.02
CA LYS A 93 -6.66 -0.28 3.12
C LYS A 93 -7.39 -0.97 1.97
N ASN A 94 -8.47 -1.67 2.28
CA ASN A 94 -9.32 -2.24 1.25
C ASN A 94 -10.06 -1.14 0.48
N ARG A 95 -10.27 -1.31 -0.83
CA ARG A 95 -11.06 -0.39 -1.65
C ARG A 95 -12.52 -0.34 -1.22
N THR A 96 -13.04 -1.47 -0.73
CA THR A 96 -14.36 -1.55 -0.10
C THR A 96 -14.15 -1.68 1.40
N SER A 97 -14.67 -0.75 2.19
CA SER A 97 -14.54 -0.80 3.63
C SER A 97 -15.10 -2.10 4.22
N ILE A 98 -14.56 -2.51 5.36
CA ILE A 98 -14.98 -3.74 6.02
C ILE A 98 -16.47 -3.70 6.38
N GLY A 99 -17.00 -2.55 6.80
CA GLY A 99 -18.40 -2.36 7.11
C GLY A 99 -19.31 -2.70 5.92
N VAL A 100 -18.98 -2.22 4.71
CA VAL A 100 -19.74 -2.54 3.48
C VAL A 100 -19.63 -4.02 3.12
N GLN A 101 -18.49 -4.65 3.36
CA GLN A 101 -18.34 -6.09 3.09
C GLN A 101 -19.20 -6.91 4.04
N ILE A 102 -19.22 -6.58 5.32
CA ILE A 102 -20.06 -7.22 6.33
C ILE A 102 -21.55 -7.01 6.02
N GLU A 103 -21.93 -5.78 5.64
CA GLU A 103 -23.31 -5.49 5.24
C GLU A 103 -23.78 -6.39 4.08
N ARG A 104 -22.96 -6.60 3.06
CA ARG A 104 -23.25 -7.51 1.95
C ARG A 104 -23.42 -8.95 2.42
N ILE A 105 -22.59 -9.41 3.36
CA ILE A 105 -22.71 -10.76 3.94
C ILE A 105 -24.01 -10.88 4.74
N ALA A 106 -24.32 -9.91 5.59
CA ALA A 106 -25.53 -9.88 6.40
C ALA A 106 -26.80 -9.86 5.52
N LEU A 107 -26.80 -9.02 4.47
CA LEU A 107 -27.90 -8.94 3.51
C LEU A 107 -28.12 -10.27 2.80
N LYS A 108 -27.05 -10.90 2.31
CA LYS A 108 -27.13 -12.21 1.67
C LYS A 108 -27.68 -13.27 2.64
N SER A 109 -27.21 -13.26 3.89
CA SER A 109 -27.69 -14.18 4.93
C SER A 109 -29.17 -13.97 5.24
N TYR A 110 -29.61 -12.71 5.36
CA TYR A 110 -31.02 -12.38 5.58
C TYR A 110 -31.91 -12.80 4.42
N LEU A 111 -31.50 -12.55 3.17
CA LEU A 111 -32.25 -12.89 1.98
C LEU A 111 -32.39 -14.41 1.77
N ASN A 112 -31.42 -15.18 2.26
CA ASN A 112 -31.44 -16.65 2.21
C ASN A 112 -32.36 -17.30 3.28
N LEU A 113 -32.86 -16.52 4.25
CA LEU A 113 -33.82 -17.05 5.21
C LEU A 113 -35.15 -17.38 4.50
N PRO A 114 -35.85 -18.47 4.90
CA PRO A 114 -37.20 -18.75 4.45
C PRO A 114 -38.14 -17.56 4.68
N TRP A 115 -39.06 -17.30 3.75
CA TRP A 115 -39.90 -16.11 3.80
C TRP A 115 -40.70 -15.96 5.12
N TYR A 116 -41.15 -17.09 5.70
CA TYR A 116 -41.87 -17.09 6.97
C TYR A 116 -41.00 -16.72 8.17
N ILE A 117 -39.69 -17.04 8.12
CA ILE A 117 -38.74 -16.62 9.15
C ILE A 117 -38.46 -15.13 9.02
N ARG A 118 -38.32 -14.58 7.80
CA ARG A 118 -38.10 -13.15 7.55
C ARG A 118 -39.24 -12.27 8.09
N LEU A 119 -40.48 -12.79 8.21
CA LEU A 119 -41.60 -12.05 8.83
C LEU A 119 -41.35 -11.70 10.31
N PHE A 120 -40.54 -12.50 11.01
CA PHE A 120 -40.28 -12.37 12.44
C PHE A 120 -38.80 -11.96 12.74
N THR A 121 -37.94 -11.91 11.74
CA THR A 121 -36.50 -11.56 11.89
C THR A 121 -36.27 -10.19 11.30
N LYS A 122 -35.79 -9.25 12.11
CA LYS A 122 -35.36 -7.95 11.62
C LYS A 122 -34.02 -8.09 10.93
N TYR A 123 -33.80 -7.37 9.82
CA TYR A 123 -32.50 -7.31 9.16
C TYR A 123 -31.39 -6.84 10.12
N GLN A 124 -31.68 -5.86 10.99
CA GLN A 124 -30.72 -5.33 11.97
C GLN A 124 -30.17 -6.43 12.89
N ASP A 125 -31.02 -7.36 13.34
CA ASP A 125 -30.59 -8.46 14.23
C ASP A 125 -29.61 -9.42 13.50
N VAL A 126 -29.79 -9.61 12.18
CA VAL A 126 -28.86 -10.42 11.37
C VAL A 126 -27.55 -9.66 11.14
N PHE A 127 -27.63 -8.37 10.88
CA PHE A 127 -26.46 -7.52 10.71
C PHE A 127 -25.62 -7.50 11.98
N ASP A 128 -26.20 -7.23 13.14
CA ASP A 128 -25.49 -7.15 14.43
C ASP A 128 -24.83 -8.49 14.78
N ARG A 129 -25.52 -9.62 14.55
CA ARG A 129 -24.92 -10.94 14.74
C ARG A 129 -23.74 -11.17 13.79
N THR A 130 -23.85 -10.74 12.54
CA THR A 130 -22.79 -10.88 11.55
C THR A 130 -21.58 -10.03 11.94
N MET A 131 -21.81 -8.78 12.35
CA MET A 131 -20.77 -7.89 12.85
C MET A 131 -19.99 -8.51 14.02
N ASN A 132 -20.72 -9.02 15.01
CA ASN A 132 -20.13 -9.58 16.24
C ASN A 132 -19.46 -10.95 16.03
N SER A 133 -19.73 -11.63 14.91
CA SER A 133 -19.18 -12.97 14.63
C SER A 133 -17.99 -13.01 13.70
N LEU A 134 -17.72 -11.91 12.98
CA LEU A 134 -16.66 -11.86 11.99
C LEU A 134 -15.40 -11.22 12.56
N ASP A 135 -14.29 -11.94 12.41
CA ASP A 135 -12.96 -11.42 12.67
C ASP A 135 -12.53 -10.51 11.51
N PRO A 136 -12.21 -9.23 11.75
CA PRO A 136 -11.74 -8.31 10.72
C PRO A 136 -10.55 -8.84 9.90
N ILE A 137 -9.67 -9.64 10.51
CA ILE A 137 -8.47 -10.19 9.85
C ILE A 137 -8.85 -11.09 8.65
N LYS A 138 -10.04 -11.69 8.64
CA LYS A 138 -10.53 -12.47 7.48
C LYS A 138 -10.73 -11.66 6.20
N PHE A 139 -10.72 -10.34 6.30
CA PHE A 139 -10.83 -9.43 5.16
C PHE A 139 -9.48 -8.81 4.78
N ALA A 140 -8.41 -9.22 5.43
CA ALA A 140 -7.05 -8.77 5.12
C ALA A 140 -6.70 -9.11 3.66
N PRO A 141 -6.13 -8.15 2.90
CA PRO A 141 -5.83 -8.36 1.48
C PRO A 141 -4.68 -9.34 1.22
N TYR A 142 -3.85 -9.60 2.22
CA TYR A 142 -2.73 -10.54 2.17
C TYR A 142 -2.75 -11.44 3.41
N GLU A 143 -2.22 -12.64 3.27
CA GLU A 143 -2.00 -13.56 4.37
C GLU A 143 -0.57 -13.44 4.92
N VAL A 144 -0.34 -13.96 6.14
CA VAL A 144 1.02 -14.10 6.67
C VAL A 144 1.81 -15.06 5.77
N GLY A 145 3.02 -14.67 5.39
CA GLY A 145 3.85 -15.38 4.41
C GLY A 145 3.76 -14.84 2.99
N ASP A 146 2.76 -14.00 2.69
CA ASP A 146 2.66 -13.37 1.37
C ASP A 146 3.72 -12.29 1.14
N LYS A 147 4.08 -12.09 -0.13
CA LYS A 147 4.84 -10.93 -0.60
C LYS A 147 3.94 -9.70 -0.60
N ILE A 148 4.10 -8.83 0.38
CA ILE A 148 3.19 -7.69 0.59
C ILE A 148 3.65 -6.38 -0.04
N GLY A 149 4.93 -6.23 -0.32
CA GLY A 149 5.49 -4.97 -0.83
C GLY A 149 6.86 -5.15 -1.43
N GLN A 150 7.42 -4.03 -1.86
CA GLN A 150 8.79 -3.93 -2.38
C GLN A 150 9.53 -2.79 -1.71
N LEU A 151 10.81 -3.01 -1.42
CA LEU A 151 11.72 -1.99 -0.94
C LEU A 151 12.65 -1.55 -2.07
N ILE A 152 12.67 -0.26 -2.35
CA ILE A 152 13.58 0.36 -3.32
C ILE A 152 14.60 1.16 -2.54
N ALA A 153 15.85 0.73 -2.59
CA ALA A 153 16.97 1.42 -1.99
C ALA A 153 17.47 2.54 -2.89
N LEU A 154 17.71 3.72 -2.35
CA LEU A 154 18.19 4.87 -3.12
C LEU A 154 19.24 5.69 -2.37
N GLU A 155 20.13 6.34 -3.13
CA GLU A 155 20.95 7.43 -2.65
C GLU A 155 20.35 8.75 -3.14
N PHE A 156 20.39 9.77 -2.31
CA PHE A 156 19.89 11.10 -2.64
C PHE A 156 20.91 12.18 -2.27
N PRO A 157 21.03 13.24 -3.10
CA PRO A 157 21.91 14.34 -2.79
C PRO A 157 21.34 15.17 -1.63
N LYS A 158 22.22 15.78 -0.84
CA LYS A 158 21.81 16.80 0.12
C LYS A 158 21.24 18.01 -0.63
N VAL A 159 19.99 18.35 -0.37
CA VAL A 159 19.34 19.53 -0.95
C VAL A 159 19.43 20.68 0.04
N THR A 160 19.85 21.86 -0.45
CA THR A 160 19.78 23.11 0.29
C THR A 160 18.67 23.96 -0.31
N CYS A 161 17.64 24.24 0.49
CA CYS A 161 16.53 25.09 0.07
C CYS A 161 16.93 26.57 0.24
N LYS A 162 16.66 27.38 -0.79
CA LYS A 162 16.85 28.83 -0.78
C LYS A 162 15.56 29.49 -1.23
N GLN A 163 15.05 30.43 -0.42
CA GLN A 163 13.95 31.28 -0.84
C GLN A 163 14.46 32.33 -1.81
N VAL A 164 13.73 32.55 -2.88
CA VAL A 164 13.97 33.60 -3.87
C VAL A 164 12.65 34.29 -4.17
N ASP A 165 12.70 35.57 -4.57
CA ASP A 165 11.52 36.36 -4.91
C ASP A 165 10.98 35.97 -6.30
N GLU A 166 11.88 35.59 -7.21
CA GLU A 166 11.51 35.22 -8.58
C GLU A 166 12.28 33.97 -9.03
N LEU A 167 11.65 33.17 -9.87
CA LEU A 167 12.26 32.06 -10.59
C LEU A 167 12.59 32.47 -12.02
N SER A 168 13.57 31.82 -12.61
CA SER A 168 13.91 32.02 -14.01
C SER A 168 12.75 31.63 -14.93
N GLU A 169 12.55 32.39 -16.01
CA GLU A 169 11.57 32.05 -17.03
C GLU A 169 11.97 30.79 -17.80
N THR A 170 10.96 30.00 -18.19
CA THR A 170 11.13 28.81 -19.01
C THR A 170 10.09 28.76 -20.10
N GLU A 171 10.36 28.08 -21.21
CA GLU A 171 9.39 27.87 -22.31
C GLU A 171 8.09 27.25 -21.83
N ARG A 172 8.14 26.37 -20.82
CA ARG A 172 6.93 25.77 -20.24
C ARG A 172 6.18 26.71 -19.30
N GLY A 173 6.82 27.67 -18.66
CA GLY A 173 6.25 28.61 -17.68
C GLY A 173 5.48 27.86 -16.59
N THR A 174 4.24 28.30 -16.35
CA THR A 174 3.32 27.71 -15.36
C THR A 174 2.48 26.54 -15.91
N GLY A 175 2.74 26.09 -17.12
CA GLY A 175 1.98 25.03 -17.78
C GLY A 175 2.08 23.68 -17.04
N GLY A 176 0.93 23.18 -16.52
CA GLY A 176 0.77 21.90 -15.82
C GLY A 176 -0.49 21.16 -16.28
N PHE A 177 -0.77 20.01 -15.67
CA PHE A 177 -2.03 19.25 -15.81
C PHE A 177 -2.51 19.02 -17.24
N GLY A 178 -1.61 18.68 -18.16
CA GLY A 178 -1.96 18.38 -19.55
C GLY A 178 -1.75 19.51 -20.55
N SER A 179 -0.98 20.54 -20.18
CA SER A 179 -0.59 21.65 -21.08
C SER A 179 0.10 21.17 -22.37
N SER A 180 0.67 19.95 -22.39
CA SER A 180 1.28 19.32 -23.57
C SER A 180 0.28 18.59 -24.48
N GLY A 181 -1.03 18.67 -24.22
CA GLY A 181 -2.10 18.04 -25.01
C GLY A 181 -2.34 16.56 -24.69
N LYS A 182 -3.58 16.11 -24.94
CA LYS A 182 -4.01 14.72 -24.65
C LYS A 182 -3.71 13.71 -25.75
N LYS A 183 -3.41 14.17 -26.98
CA LYS A 183 -3.22 13.27 -28.13
C LYS A 183 -1.83 13.47 -28.75
N ARG A 184 -1.18 12.37 -29.10
CA ARG A 184 0.03 12.36 -29.90
C ARG A 184 -0.32 12.90 -31.30
N THR A 185 0.26 14.02 -31.70
CA THR A 185 0.19 14.51 -33.08
C THR A 185 0.93 13.48 -33.95
N LYS A 186 0.19 12.80 -34.86
CA LYS A 186 0.83 11.94 -35.85
C LYS A 186 1.63 12.85 -36.79
N THR A 187 2.93 12.90 -36.63
CA THR A 187 3.81 13.45 -37.65
C THR A 187 3.70 12.55 -38.85
N ASN A 188 3.06 13.02 -39.93
CA ASN A 188 3.10 12.36 -41.24
C ASN A 188 4.57 12.26 -41.68
N LYS A 189 5.17 11.07 -41.54
CA LYS A 189 6.37 10.74 -42.29
C LYS A 189 5.96 10.39 -43.74
N ASN A 190 5.59 11.42 -44.49
CA ASN A 190 5.66 11.39 -45.93
C ASN A 190 6.74 12.38 -46.31
N ASN A 191 7.94 11.87 -46.60
CA ASN A 191 8.68 12.34 -47.76
C ASN A 191 10.03 11.61 -47.88
N LYS A 192 10.07 10.87 -49.00
CA LYS A 192 11.22 10.43 -49.79
C LYS A 192 12.10 9.33 -49.23
#